data_1a4de14bb6dfdc8a1fb10234725d5f0a
#
_entry.id   1a4de14bb6dfdc8a1fb10234725d5f0a
#
_cell.length_a   1.000
_cell.length_b   1.000
_cell.length_c   1.000
_cell.angle_alpha   90.00
_cell.angle_beta   90.00
_cell.angle_gamma   90.00
#
_symmetry.space_group_name_H-M   'P 1'
#
loop_
_entity.id
_entity.type
_entity.pdbx_description
1 polymer ?
#
loop_
_entity_poly.entity_id
_entity_poly.type
_entity_poly.pdbx_seq_one_letter_code
_entity_poly.pdbx_strand_id
1 'polypeptide(L)'
;NAATLAGSYDVWPPKDMKFSKLNLSGNGGLVMEGRGKPQKGSRRITSDPQNPVPYMNSKAPSRDRAYMAADQTFASERKDVLTYRAETLTEELHLAGPVNVVIEMSVDGAEKLADADIIVKLIDVRPDGYQMLVRGDVMPVRYRGGFDKGEPVKSGKTVRVEFPMCDIDHI
;
A
#
# COMPACT_ATOMS: atom_id res chain seq x y z
N ASN A 1 22.48 5.10 11.04
CA ASN A 1 21.47 6.16 11.12
C ASN A 1 21.58 7.05 9.88
N ALA A 2 21.11 6.55 8.72
CA ALA A 2 20.82 7.45 7.63
C ALA A 2 19.53 8.19 8.05
N ALA A 3 19.67 9.41 8.55
CA ALA A 3 18.53 10.28 8.69
C ALA A 3 17.99 10.51 7.28
N THR A 4 16.75 10.15 7.05
CA THR A 4 16.01 10.58 5.88
C THR A 4 16.01 12.09 5.94
N LEU A 5 16.78 12.73 5.06
CA LEU A 5 16.84 14.18 4.98
C LEU A 5 15.56 14.64 4.32
N ALA A 6 14.58 15.06 5.11
CA ALA A 6 13.45 15.80 4.58
C ALA A 6 14.00 17.00 3.79
N GLY A 7 13.55 17.16 2.55
CA GLY A 7 13.91 18.30 1.72
C GLY A 7 13.42 19.60 2.34
N SER A 8 14.09 20.70 2.05
CA SER A 8 13.57 22.03 2.36
C SER A 8 13.00 22.63 1.09
N TYR A 9 11.71 22.98 1.10
CA TYR A 9 10.99 23.46 -0.08
C TYR A 9 10.36 24.81 0.20
N ASP A 10 10.43 25.71 -0.78
CA ASP A 10 9.73 27.01 -0.70
C ASP A 10 8.20 26.86 -0.77
N VAL A 11 7.76 25.81 -1.48
CA VAL A 11 6.33 25.49 -1.69
C VAL A 11 6.15 23.97 -1.64
N TRP A 12 5.09 23.53 -1.00
CA TRP A 12 4.70 22.12 -0.96
C TRP A 12 3.39 21.86 -1.74
N PRO A 13 3.31 20.78 -2.55
CA PRO A 13 4.43 19.94 -2.99
C PRO A 13 5.42 20.68 -3.90
N PRO A 14 6.66 20.17 -4.12
CA PRO A 14 7.66 20.82 -4.96
C PRO A 14 7.14 21.13 -6.36
N LYS A 15 7.46 22.32 -6.91
CA LYS A 15 6.92 22.76 -8.20
C LYS A 15 7.39 21.93 -9.40
N ASP A 16 8.54 21.30 -9.28
CA ASP A 16 9.17 20.44 -10.30
C ASP A 16 8.79 18.96 -10.15
N MET A 17 7.94 18.62 -9.18
CA MET A 17 7.40 17.28 -8.98
C MET A 17 6.72 16.77 -10.26
N LYS A 18 6.98 15.49 -10.58
CA LYS A 18 6.31 14.78 -11.68
C LYS A 18 5.57 13.57 -11.13
N PHE A 19 4.29 13.48 -11.45
CA PHE A 19 3.54 12.26 -11.15
C PHE A 19 4.05 11.09 -12.00
N SER A 20 4.24 9.95 -11.36
CA SER A 20 4.60 8.69 -12.01
C SER A 20 3.75 7.56 -11.45
N LYS A 21 3.56 6.50 -12.22
CA LYS A 21 2.76 5.35 -11.81
C LYS A 21 3.64 4.20 -11.35
N LEU A 22 3.29 3.62 -10.22
CA LEU A 22 3.77 2.32 -9.79
C LEU A 22 2.68 1.29 -10.11
N ASN A 23 2.89 0.49 -11.14
CA ASN A 23 1.90 -0.44 -11.66
C ASN A 23 2.01 -1.80 -10.96
N LEU A 24 0.92 -2.26 -10.38
CA LEU A 24 0.82 -3.61 -9.82
C LEU A 24 0.76 -4.64 -10.94
N SER A 25 1.65 -5.64 -10.90
CA SER A 25 1.75 -6.68 -11.92
C SER A 25 1.16 -8.00 -11.42
N GLY A 26 0.51 -8.74 -12.31
CA GLY A 26 -0.10 -10.04 -12.00
C GLY A 26 0.87 -11.09 -11.46
N ASN A 27 2.16 -10.96 -11.73
CA ASN A 27 3.22 -11.83 -11.19
C ASN A 27 3.80 -11.38 -9.84
N GLY A 28 3.27 -10.29 -9.25
CA GLY A 28 3.78 -9.74 -7.99
C GLY A 28 4.88 -8.68 -8.15
N GLY A 29 5.19 -8.27 -9.36
CA GLY A 29 6.09 -7.15 -9.63
C GLY A 29 5.41 -5.81 -9.36
N LEU A 30 6.20 -4.81 -8.96
CA LEU A 30 5.83 -3.40 -8.93
C LEU A 30 6.62 -2.69 -10.03
N VAL A 31 5.93 -2.27 -11.09
CA VAL A 31 6.59 -1.76 -12.30
C VAL A 31 6.42 -0.25 -12.39
N MET A 32 7.53 0.45 -12.29
CA MET A 32 7.56 1.91 -12.45
C MET A 32 7.27 2.30 -13.90
N GLU A 33 6.51 3.36 -14.09
CA GLU A 33 6.22 3.92 -15.41
C GLU A 33 7.51 4.23 -16.16
N GLY A 34 7.58 3.81 -17.42
CA GLY A 34 8.79 3.94 -18.25
C GLY A 34 9.86 2.86 -18.04
N ARG A 35 9.78 2.04 -16.99
CA ARG A 35 10.78 0.97 -16.72
C ARG A 35 10.29 -0.44 -17.08
N GLY A 36 9.27 -0.56 -17.90
CA GLY A 36 8.76 -1.84 -18.36
C GLY A 36 7.24 -1.88 -18.49
N LYS A 37 6.70 -3.07 -18.74
CA LYS A 37 5.25 -3.30 -18.84
C LYS A 37 4.80 -4.26 -17.74
N PRO A 38 3.77 -3.91 -16.95
CA PRO A 38 3.22 -4.83 -15.97
C PRO A 38 2.59 -6.03 -16.68
N GLN A 39 2.79 -7.21 -16.13
CA GLN A 39 2.09 -8.40 -16.60
C GLN A 39 0.61 -8.30 -16.21
N LYS A 40 -0.29 -8.50 -17.16
CA LYS A 40 -1.73 -8.55 -16.89
C LYS A 40 -2.05 -9.79 -16.04
N GLY A 41 -2.98 -9.64 -15.12
CA GLY A 41 -3.44 -10.72 -14.27
C GLY A 41 -4.04 -10.21 -12.97
N SER A 42 -4.59 -11.12 -12.19
CA SER A 42 -5.09 -10.85 -10.85
C SER A 42 -4.39 -11.73 -9.84
N ARG A 43 -4.27 -11.26 -8.60
CA ARG A 43 -3.79 -12.04 -7.47
C ARG A 43 -4.90 -12.16 -6.44
N ARG A 44 -4.92 -13.28 -5.74
CA ARG A 44 -5.96 -13.58 -4.74
C ARG A 44 -5.32 -13.92 -3.41
N ILE A 45 -5.96 -13.48 -2.36
CA ILE A 45 -5.69 -13.89 -0.98
C ILE A 45 -7.00 -14.32 -0.32
N THR A 46 -6.88 -15.07 0.76
CA THR A 46 -8.02 -15.38 1.65
C THR A 46 -7.74 -14.73 2.99
N SER A 47 -8.64 -13.86 3.42
CA SER A 47 -8.59 -13.29 4.76
C SER A 47 -9.13 -14.30 5.77
N ASP A 48 -8.39 -14.48 6.87
CA ASP A 48 -8.80 -15.31 8.00
C ASP A 48 -9.09 -14.42 9.22
N PRO A 49 -10.38 -14.23 9.59
CA PRO A 49 -10.74 -13.42 10.75
C PRO A 49 -10.21 -13.97 12.08
N GLN A 50 -9.88 -15.27 12.14
CA GLN A 50 -9.30 -15.88 13.35
C GLN A 50 -7.80 -15.63 13.48
N ASN A 51 -7.14 -15.24 12.37
CA ASN A 51 -5.72 -14.93 12.33
C ASN A 51 -5.45 -13.66 11.51
N PRO A 52 -6.01 -12.51 11.91
CA PRO A 52 -5.87 -11.27 11.15
C PRO A 52 -4.40 -10.85 11.04
N VAL A 53 -4.09 -10.13 9.95
CA VAL A 53 -2.76 -9.54 9.80
C VAL A 53 -2.55 -8.50 10.91
N PRO A 54 -1.54 -8.67 11.78
CA PRO A 54 -1.31 -7.72 12.84
C PRO A 54 -0.79 -6.39 12.28
N TYR A 55 -1.04 -5.29 12.97
CA TYR A 55 -0.52 -3.99 12.53
C TYR A 55 0.99 -3.84 12.76
N MET A 56 1.55 -4.60 13.70
CA MET A 56 2.99 -4.73 13.95
C MET A 56 3.33 -6.09 14.56
N ASN A 57 4.60 -6.46 14.51
CA ASN A 57 5.09 -7.74 15.07
C ASN A 57 5.17 -7.71 16.60
N SER A 58 4.08 -7.36 17.26
CA SER A 58 3.96 -7.45 18.71
C SER A 58 2.52 -7.75 19.11
N LYS A 59 2.35 -8.38 20.28
CA LYS A 59 1.05 -8.63 20.88
C LYS A 59 0.61 -7.49 21.81
N ALA A 60 1.14 -6.30 21.62
CA ALA A 60 0.77 -5.16 22.44
C ALA A 60 -0.74 -4.87 22.31
N PRO A 61 -1.47 -4.74 23.42
CA PRO A 61 -2.91 -4.52 23.39
C PRO A 61 -3.30 -3.10 23.01
N SER A 62 -2.32 -2.22 22.84
CA SER A 62 -2.52 -0.80 22.54
C SER A 62 -1.55 -0.34 21.44
N ARG A 63 -1.89 0.81 20.85
CA ARG A 63 -1.06 1.45 19.83
C ARG A 63 0.36 1.69 20.35
N ASP A 64 1.34 1.12 19.65
CA ASP A 64 2.76 1.31 19.96
C ASP A 64 3.34 2.42 19.07
N ARG A 65 4.13 3.32 19.67
CA ARG A 65 4.83 4.39 18.94
C ARG A 65 5.90 3.85 17.98
N ALA A 66 6.44 2.66 18.26
CA ALA A 66 7.40 2.00 17.39
C ALA A 66 6.83 1.54 16.04
N TYR A 67 5.50 1.58 15.86
CA TYR A 67 4.83 1.16 14.62
C TYR A 67 5.44 1.75 13.35
N MET A 68 5.74 3.06 13.37
CA MET A 68 6.28 3.76 12.19
C MET A 68 7.72 3.34 11.85
N ALA A 69 8.43 2.79 12.82
CA ALA A 69 9.80 2.33 12.64
C ALA A 69 9.94 0.81 12.70
N ALA A 70 8.85 0.06 12.79
CA ALA A 70 8.90 -1.39 12.87
C ALA A 70 9.18 -2.01 11.50
N ASP A 71 10.06 -3.02 11.47
CA ASP A 71 10.31 -3.83 10.28
C ASP A 71 9.01 -4.50 9.82
N GLN A 72 8.65 -4.32 8.55
CA GLN A 72 7.40 -4.82 7.97
C GLN A 72 7.52 -6.25 7.39
N THR A 73 8.65 -6.91 7.55
CA THR A 73 8.89 -8.30 7.09
C THR A 73 7.83 -9.26 7.62
N PHE A 74 7.38 -9.08 8.87
CA PHE A 74 6.34 -9.89 9.50
C PHE A 74 5.04 -9.97 8.70
N ALA A 75 4.71 -8.89 7.96
CA ALA A 75 3.51 -8.82 7.14
C ALA A 75 3.78 -9.28 5.70
N SER A 76 4.90 -8.86 5.11
CA SER A 76 5.22 -9.12 3.71
C SER A 76 5.44 -10.59 3.37
N GLU A 77 5.78 -11.43 4.35
CA GLU A 77 5.99 -12.87 4.20
C GLU A 77 4.72 -13.70 4.36
N ARG A 78 3.63 -13.08 4.79
CA ARG A 78 2.36 -13.79 4.99
C ARG A 78 1.69 -14.14 3.66
N LYS A 79 1.03 -15.29 3.61
CA LYS A 79 0.29 -15.77 2.44
C LYS A 79 -1.02 -15.03 2.20
N ASP A 80 -1.53 -14.35 3.22
CA ASP A 80 -2.75 -13.53 3.21
C ASP A 80 -2.45 -12.04 3.00
N VAL A 81 -1.22 -11.70 2.57
CA VAL A 81 -0.80 -10.36 2.19
C VAL A 81 -0.32 -10.37 0.74
N LEU A 82 -0.81 -9.43 -0.06
CA LEU A 82 -0.34 -9.22 -1.43
C LEU A 82 0.87 -8.28 -1.42
N THR A 83 2.04 -8.84 -1.63
CA THR A 83 3.27 -8.07 -1.76
C THR A 83 3.61 -7.87 -3.23
N TYR A 84 3.94 -6.64 -3.62
CA TYR A 84 4.42 -6.27 -4.94
C TYR A 84 5.82 -5.66 -4.78
N ARG A 85 6.79 -6.18 -5.52
CA ARG A 85 8.18 -5.75 -5.41
C ARG A 85 8.68 -5.13 -6.71
N ALA A 86 9.31 -3.96 -6.60
CA ALA A 86 10.07 -3.38 -7.70
C ALA A 86 11.44 -4.10 -7.83
N GLU A 87 12.05 -3.95 -8.98
CA GLU A 87 13.47 -4.27 -9.14
C GLU A 87 14.30 -3.34 -8.23
N THR A 88 15.49 -3.80 -7.86
CA THR A 88 16.41 -3.00 -7.07
C THR A 88 16.70 -1.69 -7.78
N LEU A 89 16.54 -0.59 -7.05
CA LEU A 89 16.85 0.74 -7.58
C LEU A 89 18.37 0.85 -7.77
N THR A 90 18.79 1.32 -8.93
CA THR A 90 20.20 1.60 -9.27
C THR A 90 20.57 3.06 -9.08
N GLU A 91 19.56 3.89 -8.85
CA GLU A 91 19.68 5.32 -8.64
C GLU A 91 18.76 5.72 -7.48
N GLU A 92 19.09 6.82 -6.83
CA GLU A 92 18.27 7.41 -5.80
C GLU A 92 16.90 7.81 -6.36
N LEU A 93 15.84 7.52 -5.61
CA LEU A 93 14.47 7.90 -5.93
C LEU A 93 13.90 8.78 -4.83
N HIS A 94 13.68 10.03 -5.15
CA HIS A 94 13.02 10.96 -4.24
C HIS A 94 11.50 10.97 -4.50
N LEU A 95 10.73 10.59 -3.49
CA LEU A 95 9.28 10.62 -3.48
C LEU A 95 8.81 11.80 -2.64
N ALA A 96 8.23 12.82 -3.27
CA ALA A 96 7.76 14.02 -2.59
C ALA A 96 6.34 14.39 -3.05
N GLY A 97 5.41 14.58 -2.14
CA GLY A 97 4.03 14.99 -2.41
C GLY A 97 2.98 13.90 -2.22
N PRO A 98 1.79 14.08 -2.82
CA PRO A 98 0.64 13.20 -2.61
C PRO A 98 0.82 11.85 -3.30
N VAL A 99 0.35 10.79 -2.61
CA VAL A 99 0.27 9.44 -3.15
C VAL A 99 -1.19 9.07 -3.33
N ASN A 100 -1.56 8.60 -4.51
CA ASN A 100 -2.91 8.12 -4.79
C ASN A 100 -2.91 6.61 -5.08
N VAL A 101 -3.80 5.90 -4.43
CA VAL A 101 -3.99 4.45 -4.59
C VAL A 101 -5.17 4.20 -5.51
N VAL A 102 -4.98 3.36 -6.52
CA VAL A 102 -6.04 2.92 -7.43
C VAL A 102 -5.98 1.41 -7.56
N ILE A 103 -7.03 0.73 -7.13
CA ILE A 103 -7.11 -0.75 -7.14
C ILE A 103 -8.44 -1.18 -7.75
N GLU A 104 -8.38 -2.12 -8.69
CA GLU A 104 -9.55 -2.89 -9.13
C GLU A 104 -9.57 -4.21 -8.38
N MET A 105 -10.66 -4.50 -7.68
CA MET A 105 -10.79 -5.69 -6.86
C MET A 105 -12.18 -6.26 -6.84
N SER A 106 -12.30 -7.53 -6.49
CA SER A 106 -13.55 -8.16 -6.09
C SER A 106 -13.38 -8.84 -4.73
N VAL A 107 -14.46 -8.92 -4.00
CA VAL A 107 -14.52 -9.67 -2.73
C VAL A 107 -15.47 -10.83 -2.95
N ASP A 108 -14.98 -12.06 -2.76
CA ASP A 108 -15.78 -13.27 -2.80
C ASP A 108 -16.05 -13.71 -1.34
N GLY A 109 -17.28 -13.92 -0.99
CA GLY A 109 -17.70 -14.36 0.34
C GLY A 109 -18.95 -15.23 0.28
N ALA A 110 -19.32 -15.83 1.40
CA ALA A 110 -20.54 -16.64 1.53
C ALA A 110 -21.82 -15.78 1.45
N GLU A 111 -21.72 -14.51 1.77
CA GLU A 111 -22.84 -13.57 1.79
C GLU A 111 -23.01 -12.91 0.42
N LYS A 112 -24.26 -12.50 0.09
CA LYS A 112 -24.54 -11.75 -1.13
C LYS A 112 -23.87 -10.39 -1.17
N LEU A 113 -23.67 -9.79 -0.03
CA LEU A 113 -22.97 -8.53 0.19
C LEU A 113 -21.69 -8.81 0.95
N ALA A 114 -20.60 -8.28 0.46
CA ALA A 114 -19.30 -8.40 1.07
C ALA A 114 -18.76 -7.02 1.46
N ASP A 115 -17.90 -7.00 2.44
CA ASP A 115 -17.18 -5.83 2.84
C ASP A 115 -15.74 -6.20 3.20
N ALA A 116 -14.84 -5.26 3.04
CA ALA A 116 -13.43 -5.44 3.36
C ALA A 116 -12.78 -4.08 3.59
N ASP A 117 -11.73 -4.09 4.38
CA ASP A 117 -10.83 -2.95 4.49
C ASP A 117 -9.57 -3.23 3.66
N ILE A 118 -9.21 -2.28 2.81
CA ILE A 118 -7.94 -2.32 2.08
C ILE A 118 -6.92 -1.55 2.89
N ILE A 119 -5.86 -2.22 3.29
CA ILE A 119 -4.71 -1.61 3.94
C ILE A 119 -3.57 -1.62 2.94
N VAL A 120 -3.08 -0.46 2.55
CA VAL A 120 -1.95 -0.30 1.64
C VAL A 120 -0.77 0.27 2.39
N LYS A 121 0.40 -0.34 2.19
CA LYS A 121 1.66 0.14 2.76
C LYS A 121 2.67 0.32 1.64
N LEU A 122 3.27 1.49 1.58
CA LEU A 122 4.46 1.75 0.77
C LEU A 122 5.69 1.47 1.65
N ILE A 123 6.55 0.59 1.17
CA ILE A 123 7.68 0.06 1.93
C ILE A 123 8.96 0.32 1.14
N ASP A 124 9.95 0.89 1.81
CA ASP A 124 11.33 0.94 1.35
C ASP A 124 12.07 -0.31 1.87
N VAL A 125 12.62 -1.10 0.95
CA VAL A 125 13.39 -2.31 1.27
C VAL A 125 14.87 -1.97 1.18
N ARG A 126 15.53 -1.85 2.33
CA ARG A 126 16.94 -1.51 2.43
C ARG A 126 17.86 -2.66 1.99
N PRO A 127 19.13 -2.37 1.67
CA PRO A 127 20.09 -3.40 1.26
C PRO A 127 20.32 -4.53 2.29
N ASP A 128 20.13 -4.24 3.57
CA ASP A 128 20.20 -5.23 4.67
C ASP A 128 18.93 -6.08 4.81
N GLY A 129 17.92 -5.83 3.98
CA GLY A 129 16.63 -6.51 4.00
C GLY A 129 15.58 -5.89 4.93
N TYR A 130 15.94 -4.85 5.71
CA TYR A 130 14.99 -4.15 6.54
C TYR A 130 13.90 -3.47 5.71
N GLN A 131 12.64 -3.68 6.08
CA GLN A 131 11.46 -3.18 5.37
C GLN A 131 10.87 -1.98 6.12
N MET A 132 11.27 -0.78 5.73
CA MET A 132 10.84 0.45 6.36
C MET A 132 9.48 0.89 5.84
N LEU A 133 8.55 1.17 6.75
CA LEU A 133 7.27 1.79 6.39
C LEU A 133 7.49 3.25 6.01
N VAL A 134 7.30 3.56 4.72
CA VAL A 134 7.28 4.95 4.23
C VAL A 134 5.92 5.57 4.52
N ARG A 135 4.86 4.89 4.11
CA ARG A 135 3.47 5.31 4.34
C ARG A 135 2.53 4.13 4.36
N GLY A 136 1.52 4.18 5.22
CA GLY A 136 0.41 3.24 5.22
C GLY A 136 -0.91 3.96 5.41
N ASP A 137 -1.96 3.47 4.73
CA ASP A 137 -3.31 3.99 4.89
C ASP A 137 -4.35 2.88 4.70
N VAL A 138 -5.60 3.15 5.10
CA VAL A 138 -6.70 2.19 5.07
C VAL A 138 -7.93 2.82 4.41
N MET A 139 -8.58 2.04 3.54
CA MET A 139 -9.86 2.39 2.93
C MET A 139 -10.87 1.26 3.13
N PRO A 140 -11.92 1.45 3.92
CA PRO A 140 -13.05 0.53 3.94
C PRO A 140 -13.76 0.57 2.60
N VAL A 141 -13.87 -0.56 1.91
CA VAL A 141 -14.34 -0.63 0.52
C VAL A 141 -15.77 -0.12 0.35
N ARG A 142 -16.59 -0.22 1.41
CA ARG A 142 -17.94 0.35 1.42
C ARG A 142 -17.98 1.85 1.19
N TYR A 143 -16.91 2.58 1.52
CA TYR A 143 -16.82 4.04 1.39
C TYR A 143 -16.04 4.49 0.15
N ARG A 144 -15.81 3.59 -0.83
CA ARG A 144 -15.09 3.91 -2.08
C ARG A 144 -15.72 5.03 -2.90
N GLY A 145 -17.02 5.28 -2.74
CA GLY A 145 -17.75 6.36 -3.41
C GLY A 145 -17.91 7.63 -2.59
N GLY A 146 -17.43 7.64 -1.34
CA GLY A 146 -17.55 8.76 -0.40
C GLY A 146 -17.93 8.29 1.01
N PHE A 147 -17.66 9.11 2.00
CA PHE A 147 -17.89 8.75 3.41
C PHE A 147 -19.31 9.01 3.90
N ASP A 148 -20.14 9.69 3.13
CA ASP A 148 -21.52 10.03 3.52
C ASP A 148 -22.45 8.82 3.54
N LYS A 149 -22.20 7.84 2.66
CA LYS A 149 -23.05 6.66 2.52
C LYS A 149 -22.21 5.43 2.18
N GLY A 150 -22.27 4.43 3.06
CA GLY A 150 -21.63 3.14 2.79
C GLY A 150 -22.36 2.32 1.73
N GLU A 151 -21.62 1.82 0.75
CA GLU A 151 -22.10 0.95 -0.33
C GLU A 151 -21.40 -0.41 -0.28
N PRO A 152 -22.01 -1.46 0.30
CA PRO A 152 -21.44 -2.80 0.31
C PRO A 152 -21.16 -3.32 -1.11
N VAL A 153 -20.16 -4.15 -1.24
CA VAL A 153 -19.81 -4.78 -2.53
C VAL A 153 -20.65 -6.02 -2.72
N LYS A 154 -21.21 -6.20 -3.93
CA LYS A 154 -21.80 -7.49 -4.30
C LYS A 154 -20.71 -8.52 -4.46
N SER A 155 -20.86 -9.68 -3.82
CA SER A 155 -19.88 -10.78 -3.92
C SER A 155 -19.54 -11.11 -5.37
N GLY A 156 -18.27 -11.25 -5.66
CA GLY A 156 -17.72 -11.53 -6.99
C GLY A 156 -17.75 -10.36 -7.98
N LYS A 157 -18.35 -9.22 -7.63
CA LYS A 157 -18.39 -8.05 -8.52
C LYS A 157 -17.09 -7.24 -8.38
N THR A 158 -16.46 -6.97 -9.53
CA THR A 158 -15.31 -6.06 -9.57
C THR A 158 -15.74 -4.62 -9.28
N VAL A 159 -15.01 -3.97 -8.41
CA VAL A 159 -15.14 -2.54 -8.08
C VAL A 159 -13.79 -1.86 -8.15
N ARG A 160 -13.81 -0.58 -8.51
CA ARG A 160 -12.65 0.31 -8.43
C ARG A 160 -12.67 1.01 -7.07
N VAL A 161 -11.55 0.97 -6.39
CA VAL A 161 -11.31 1.69 -5.13
C VAL A 161 -10.18 2.68 -5.37
N GLU A 162 -10.43 3.94 -5.06
CA GLU A 162 -9.45 5.01 -5.22
C GLU A 162 -9.47 5.88 -3.97
N PHE A 163 -8.29 6.14 -3.41
CA PHE A 163 -8.15 7.00 -2.24
C PHE A 163 -6.76 7.62 -2.16
N PRO A 164 -6.66 8.84 -1.66
CA PRO A 164 -5.38 9.44 -1.38
C PRO A 164 -4.79 8.86 -0.09
N MET A 165 -3.49 8.60 -0.11
CA MET A 165 -2.68 8.50 1.10
C MET A 165 -2.18 9.89 1.46
N CYS A 166 -1.76 10.09 2.71
CA CYS A 166 -1.12 11.36 3.06
C CYS A 166 0.17 11.57 2.27
N ASP A 167 0.54 12.83 2.12
CA ASP A 167 1.80 13.22 1.47
C ASP A 167 3.00 12.56 2.11
N ILE A 168 4.01 12.32 1.29
CA ILE A 168 5.29 11.75 1.68
C ILE A 168 6.43 12.67 1.26
N ASP A 169 7.54 12.58 1.99
CA ASP A 169 8.86 13.08 1.62
C ASP A 169 9.88 12.02 2.02
N HIS A 170 10.42 11.29 1.04
CA HIS A 170 11.26 10.12 1.26
C HIS A 170 12.28 9.95 0.14
N ILE A 171 13.52 9.66 0.52
CA ILE A 171 14.64 9.42 -0.39
C ILE A 171 15.19 8.02 -0.15
#